data_c15d839bdbe6c353d200fd8915ab1e21
#
_entry.id   c15d839bdbe6c353d200fd8915ab1e21
#
_cell.length_a   1.000
_cell.length_b   1.000
_cell.length_c   1.000
_cell.angle_alpha   90.00
_cell.angle_beta   90.00
_cell.angle_gamma   90.00
#
_symmetry.space_group_name_H-M   'P 1'
#
loop_
_entity.id
_entity.type
_entity.pdbx_description
1 polymer ?
#
loop_
_entity_poly.entity_id
_entity_poly.type
_entity_poly.pdbx_seq_one_letter_code
_entity_poly.pdbx_strand_id
1 'polypeptide(L)'
;MSDQSASEHGDETTAESTDETAGERPDETLAALFATIEDRKETLPDDSYAASLFTHEKGEDAVLEKLGEETTELVLAAKNGDETAIREESADLVYHLLVLLAAEDLALEDLQATLRDRF
;
A
#
# COMPACT_ATOMS: atom_id res chain seq x y z
N MET A 1 21.01 10.55 -3.24
CA MET A 1 20.39 11.12 -2.85
C MET A 1 20.05 10.99 -2.97
N SER A 2 20.18 10.87 -3.05
CA SER A 2 19.69 11.47 -2.68
C SER A 2 19.38 11.34 -3.00
N ASP A 3 19.66 11.29 -3.04
CA ASP A 3 19.12 11.92 -2.67
C ASP A 3 18.75 11.76 -2.93
N GLN A 4 18.71 11.62 -2.98
CA GLN A 4 18.16 12.13 -2.62
C GLN A 4 17.75 12.11 -2.75
N SER A 5 18.14 11.79 -3.06
CA SER A 5 17.55 12.36 -2.64
C SER A 5 17.23 12.28 -2.89
N ALA A 6 17.54 12.31 -3.08
CA ALA A 6 17.01 12.73 -2.60
C ALA A 6 16.68 12.53 -2.80
N SER A 7 16.80 12.27 -2.84
CA SER A 7 16.25 12.62 -2.37
C SER A 7 15.87 12.33 -2.62
N GLU A 8 15.78 12.19 -2.43
CA GLU A 8 15.31 12.48 -1.94
C GLU A 8 14.81 12.39 -1.84
N HIS A 9 15.16 12.05 -1.93
CA HIS A 9 14.65 12.45 -1.36
C HIS A 9 14.53 12.48 -1.33
N GLY A 10 14.82 12.49 -1.68
CA GLY A 10 14.68 12.89 -0.90
C GLY A 10 14.69 12.77 -0.95
N ASP A 11 15.04 12.74 -0.77
CA ASP A 11 14.81 13.07 -0.16
C ASP A 11 14.76 12.98 0.08
N GLU A 12 14.96 13.06 0.31
CA GLU A 12 14.66 13.15 1.12
C GLU A 12 14.61 13.28 1.73
N THR A 13 15.27 13.26 1.79
CA THR A 13 14.95 13.46 2.80
C THR A 13 15.01 13.50 3.31
N THR A 14 15.41 13.60 3.84
CA THR A 14 15.16 13.76 4.93
C THR A 14 15.27 13.59 5.57
N ALA A 15 15.59 13.71 6.05
CA ALA A 15 15.28 13.62 7.16
C ALA A 15 15.52 13.45 7.73
N GLU A 16 15.55 13.40 8.08
CA GLU A 16 15.27 13.29 9.05
C GLU A 16 15.23 13.09 9.68
N SER A 17 15.71 13.11 9.91
CA SER A 17 15.36 12.95 10.85
C SER A 17 15.33 12.66 11.46
N THR A 18 15.48 12.65 11.82
CA THR A 18 15.15 12.38 12.58
C THR A 18 14.84 12.04 13.03
N ASP A 19 14.73 12.00 13.53
CA ASP A 19 14.21 11.59 13.77
C ASP A 19 13.89 11.41 13.48
N GLU A 20 13.84 11.01 13.65
CA GLU A 20 13.43 10.53 13.11
C GLU A 20 12.70 10.52 12.54
N THR A 21 12.54 10.38 12.49
CA THR A 21 11.34 10.37 11.69
C THR A 21 10.76 8.97 11.58
N ALA A 22 9.56 8.81 12.06
CA ALA A 22 8.91 7.50 12.04
C ALA A 22 8.72 7.00 10.62
N GLY A 23 8.34 7.89 9.69
CA GLY A 23 8.10 7.53 8.30
C GLY A 23 9.31 7.02 7.56
N GLU A 24 10.46 7.12 8.17
CA GLU A 24 11.70 6.62 7.57
C GLU A 24 11.89 5.14 7.77
N ARG A 25 11.09 4.53 8.61
CA ARG A 25 11.17 3.09 8.86
C ARG A 25 10.23 2.35 7.93
N PRO A 26 10.76 1.47 7.06
CA PRO A 26 9.90 0.80 6.07
C PRO A 26 8.74 0.02 6.68
N ASP A 27 8.97 -0.65 7.81
CA ASP A 27 7.93 -1.43 8.46
C ASP A 27 6.79 -0.55 8.99
N GLU A 28 7.10 0.71 9.33
CA GLU A 28 6.08 1.64 9.81
C GLU A 28 5.20 2.16 8.69
N THR A 29 5.71 2.17 7.47
CA THR A 29 4.93 2.64 6.34
C THR A 29 3.70 1.77 6.13
N LEU A 30 3.87 0.45 6.15
CA LEU A 30 2.73 -0.46 5.97
C LEU A 30 1.74 -0.33 7.12
N ALA A 31 2.24 -0.27 8.36
CA ALA A 31 1.36 -0.15 9.52
C ALA A 31 0.57 1.15 9.49
N ALA A 32 1.22 2.25 9.14
CA ALA A 32 0.56 3.56 9.06
C ALA A 32 -0.48 3.57 7.95
N LEU A 33 -0.16 3.00 6.80
CA LEU A 33 -1.09 2.94 5.70
C LEU A 33 -2.30 2.07 6.04
N PHE A 34 -2.06 0.92 6.66
CA PHE A 34 -3.16 0.03 7.05
C PHE A 34 -4.08 0.71 8.07
N ALA A 35 -3.50 1.43 9.04
CA ALA A 35 -4.29 2.17 10.02
C ALA A 35 -5.18 3.23 9.35
N THR A 36 -4.64 3.91 8.33
CA THR A 36 -5.41 4.89 7.58
C THR A 36 -6.56 4.22 6.84
N ILE A 37 -6.29 3.06 6.20
CA ILE A 37 -7.33 2.32 5.48
C ILE A 37 -8.44 1.90 6.45
N GLU A 38 -8.08 1.39 7.63
CA GLU A 38 -9.08 1.00 8.62
C GLU A 38 -9.90 2.19 9.10
N ASP A 39 -9.24 3.35 9.28
CA ASP A 39 -9.96 4.57 9.65
C ASP A 39 -10.98 4.94 8.58
N ARG A 40 -10.60 4.88 7.31
CA ARG A 40 -11.51 5.23 6.21
C ARG A 40 -12.67 4.25 6.09
N LYS A 41 -12.44 2.99 6.47
CA LYS A 41 -13.53 2.01 6.52
C LYS A 41 -14.58 2.40 7.56
N GLU A 42 -14.13 2.96 8.70
CA GLU A 42 -15.04 3.37 9.77
C GLU A 42 -15.71 4.70 9.48
N THR A 43 -14.96 5.69 9.01
CA THR A 43 -15.45 7.06 8.88
C THR A 43 -16.08 7.35 7.52
N LEU A 44 -15.69 6.64 6.49
CA LEU A 44 -16.25 6.74 5.13
C LEU A 44 -16.32 8.18 4.60
N PRO A 45 -15.22 8.94 4.60
CA PRO A 45 -15.27 10.30 4.07
C PRO A 45 -15.52 10.30 2.56
N ASP A 46 -16.30 11.31 2.10
CA ASP A 46 -16.77 11.38 0.72
C ASP A 46 -15.64 11.45 -0.31
N ASP A 47 -14.52 12.06 0.06
CA ASP A 47 -13.41 12.28 -0.88
C ASP A 47 -12.31 11.25 -0.78
N SER A 48 -12.54 10.16 -0.06
CA SER A 48 -11.54 9.12 0.16
C SER A 48 -11.70 7.99 -0.86
N TYR A 49 -10.59 7.66 -1.54
CA TYR A 49 -10.57 6.52 -2.45
C TYR A 49 -10.85 5.21 -1.69
N ALA A 50 -10.22 5.04 -0.53
CA ALA A 50 -10.45 3.83 0.27
C ALA A 50 -11.92 3.70 0.65
N ALA A 51 -12.53 4.82 1.10
CA ALA A 51 -13.95 4.79 1.45
C ALA A 51 -14.81 4.40 0.25
N SER A 52 -14.44 4.86 -0.95
CA SER A 52 -15.20 4.54 -2.15
C SER A 52 -15.16 3.03 -2.46
N LEU A 53 -14.08 2.36 -2.10
CA LEU A 53 -13.99 0.92 -2.28
C LEU A 53 -14.88 0.18 -1.30
N PHE A 54 -14.92 0.64 -0.05
CA PHE A 54 -15.76 0.00 0.98
C PHE A 54 -17.26 0.22 0.76
N THR A 55 -17.62 1.25 0.00
CA THR A 55 -19.03 1.57 -0.27
C THR A 55 -19.43 1.31 -1.71
N HIS A 56 -18.57 0.66 -2.49
CA HIS A 56 -18.81 0.40 -3.90
C HIS A 56 -20.04 -0.50 -4.06
N GLU A 57 -20.83 -0.25 -5.12
CA GLU A 57 -22.03 -1.06 -5.36
C GLU A 57 -21.70 -2.52 -5.64
N LYS A 58 -20.51 -2.81 -6.18
CA LYS A 58 -20.05 -4.18 -6.40
C LYS A 58 -19.55 -4.85 -5.13
N GLY A 59 -19.49 -4.09 -4.02
CA GLY A 59 -18.96 -4.63 -2.79
C GLY A 59 -17.47 -4.98 -2.92
N GLU A 60 -17.09 -6.08 -2.30
CA GLU A 60 -15.70 -6.50 -2.29
C GLU A 60 -15.18 -6.85 -3.68
N ASP A 61 -16.06 -7.18 -4.63
CA ASP A 61 -15.62 -7.49 -6.00
C ASP A 61 -14.85 -6.34 -6.61
N ALA A 62 -15.13 -5.09 -6.21
CA ALA A 62 -14.39 -3.94 -6.73
C ALA A 62 -12.89 -4.04 -6.39
N VAL A 63 -12.58 -4.45 -5.15
CA VAL A 63 -11.20 -4.64 -4.72
C VAL A 63 -10.57 -5.83 -5.44
N LEU A 64 -11.32 -6.91 -5.58
CA LEU A 64 -10.80 -8.12 -6.25
C LEU A 64 -10.47 -7.83 -7.71
N GLU A 65 -11.29 -7.04 -8.39
CA GLU A 65 -11.01 -6.62 -9.76
C GLU A 65 -9.73 -5.80 -9.84
N LYS A 66 -9.53 -4.88 -8.88
CA LYS A 66 -8.31 -4.08 -8.84
C LYS A 66 -7.07 -4.95 -8.64
N LEU A 67 -7.14 -5.92 -7.75
CA LEU A 67 -6.02 -6.84 -7.52
C LEU A 67 -5.67 -7.60 -8.80
N GLY A 68 -6.68 -8.05 -9.54
CA GLY A 68 -6.44 -8.74 -10.81
C GLY A 68 -5.79 -7.84 -11.83
N GLU A 69 -6.27 -6.59 -11.98
CA GLU A 69 -5.73 -5.63 -12.93
C GLU A 69 -4.26 -5.33 -12.61
N GLU A 70 -3.96 -5.06 -11.35
CA GLU A 70 -2.62 -4.63 -10.96
C GLU A 70 -1.62 -5.77 -11.02
N THR A 71 -2.07 -6.99 -10.76
CA THR A 71 -1.22 -8.15 -10.94
C THR A 71 -0.82 -8.28 -12.41
N THR A 72 -1.78 -8.11 -13.31
CA THR A 72 -1.50 -8.17 -14.76
C THR A 72 -0.54 -7.07 -15.16
N GLU A 73 -0.78 -5.83 -14.71
CA GLU A 73 0.05 -4.70 -15.06
C GLU A 73 1.48 -4.86 -14.50
N LEU A 74 1.60 -5.42 -13.31
CA LEU A 74 2.91 -5.69 -12.74
C LEU A 74 3.68 -6.70 -13.57
N VAL A 75 3.01 -7.78 -14.00
CA VAL A 75 3.66 -8.78 -14.85
C VAL A 75 4.15 -8.14 -16.14
N LEU A 76 3.32 -7.31 -16.78
CA LEU A 76 3.70 -6.63 -18.01
C LEU A 76 4.85 -5.66 -17.79
N ALA A 77 4.82 -4.91 -16.71
CA ALA A 77 5.90 -3.99 -16.38
C ALA A 77 7.22 -4.74 -16.21
N ALA A 78 7.19 -5.88 -15.53
CA ALA A 78 8.39 -6.69 -15.31
C ALA A 78 8.90 -7.27 -16.62
N LYS A 79 8.01 -7.75 -17.48
CA LYS A 79 8.40 -8.29 -18.78
C LYS A 79 9.04 -7.22 -19.65
N ASN A 80 8.62 -5.99 -19.52
CA ASN A 80 9.15 -4.88 -20.32
C ASN A 80 10.38 -4.22 -19.68
N GLY A 81 10.76 -4.62 -18.47
CA GLY A 81 11.91 -4.05 -17.79
C GLY A 81 11.70 -2.61 -17.37
N ASP A 82 10.45 -2.20 -17.15
CA ASP A 82 10.11 -0.82 -16.78
C ASP A 82 10.13 -0.70 -15.26
N GLU A 83 11.27 -0.29 -14.70
CA GLU A 83 11.46 -0.23 -13.25
C GLU A 83 10.49 0.72 -12.55
N THR A 84 10.20 1.86 -13.17
CA THR A 84 9.26 2.80 -12.57
C THR A 84 7.87 2.17 -12.48
N ALA A 85 7.42 1.54 -13.57
CA ALA A 85 6.12 0.88 -13.57
C ALA A 85 6.09 -0.30 -12.59
N ILE A 86 7.19 -1.05 -12.47
CA ILE A 86 7.26 -2.15 -11.48
C ILE A 86 7.01 -1.60 -10.09
N ARG A 87 7.66 -0.50 -9.72
CA ARG A 87 7.47 0.09 -8.40
C ARG A 87 6.03 0.56 -8.18
N GLU A 88 5.48 1.24 -9.19
CA GLU A 88 4.13 1.81 -9.07
C GLU A 88 3.06 0.74 -9.00
N GLU A 89 3.15 -0.28 -9.86
CA GLU A 89 2.16 -1.36 -9.83
C GLU A 89 2.29 -2.21 -8.58
N SER A 90 3.53 -2.40 -8.10
CA SER A 90 3.73 -3.11 -6.84
C SER A 90 3.09 -2.36 -5.67
N ALA A 91 3.24 -1.03 -5.66
CA ALA A 91 2.62 -0.20 -4.61
C ALA A 91 1.10 -0.29 -4.67
N ASP A 92 0.53 -0.20 -5.88
CA ASP A 92 -0.92 -0.30 -6.05
C ASP A 92 -1.43 -1.67 -5.63
N LEU A 93 -0.69 -2.72 -5.97
CA LEU A 93 -1.07 -4.08 -5.60
C LEU A 93 -1.08 -4.24 -4.07
N VAL A 94 -0.02 -3.76 -3.40
CA VAL A 94 0.06 -3.83 -1.95
C VAL A 94 -1.07 -3.01 -1.31
N TYR A 95 -1.35 -1.82 -1.85
CA TYR A 95 -2.42 -0.99 -1.32
C TYR A 95 -3.76 -1.74 -1.34
N HIS A 96 -4.11 -2.32 -2.48
CA HIS A 96 -5.40 -3.02 -2.59
C HIS A 96 -5.41 -4.33 -1.81
N LEU A 97 -4.24 -4.95 -1.61
CA LEU A 97 -4.15 -6.11 -0.72
C LEU A 97 -4.50 -5.69 0.71
N LEU A 98 -3.99 -4.54 1.16
CA LEU A 98 -4.31 -4.06 2.50
C LEU A 98 -5.80 -3.72 2.63
N VAL A 99 -6.40 -3.15 1.58
CA VAL A 99 -7.84 -2.89 1.58
C VAL A 99 -8.62 -4.20 1.70
N LEU A 100 -8.19 -5.24 0.99
CA LEU A 100 -8.84 -6.56 1.09
C LEU A 100 -8.75 -7.12 2.51
N LEU A 101 -7.58 -7.02 3.14
CA LEU A 101 -7.44 -7.48 4.53
C LEU A 101 -8.42 -6.74 5.43
N ALA A 102 -8.50 -5.41 5.29
CA ALA A 102 -9.44 -4.62 6.09
C ALA A 102 -10.88 -5.02 5.83
N ALA A 103 -11.22 -5.27 4.56
CA ALA A 103 -12.58 -5.67 4.20
C ALA A 103 -12.96 -7.03 4.81
N GLU A 104 -11.97 -7.91 4.97
CA GLU A 104 -12.18 -9.24 5.53
C GLU A 104 -11.98 -9.28 7.05
N ASP A 105 -11.80 -8.11 7.66
CA ASP A 105 -11.55 -7.99 9.10
C ASP A 105 -10.31 -8.74 9.56
N LEU A 106 -9.31 -8.81 8.68
CA LEU A 106 -8.01 -9.37 9.01
C LEU A 106 -7.05 -8.23 9.34
N ALA A 107 -6.13 -8.45 10.27
CA ALA A 107 -5.14 -7.46 10.65
C ALA A 107 -3.87 -7.63 9.82
N LEU A 108 -3.12 -6.53 9.69
CA LEU A 108 -1.80 -6.62 9.05
C LEU A 108 -0.92 -7.65 9.75
N GLU A 109 -1.03 -7.71 11.08
CA GLU A 109 -0.26 -8.67 11.88
C GLU A 109 -0.56 -10.11 11.51
N ASP A 110 -1.78 -10.41 11.07
CA ASP A 110 -2.13 -11.76 10.62
C ASP A 110 -1.32 -12.15 9.40
N LEU A 111 -1.18 -11.24 8.44
CA LEU A 111 -0.37 -11.48 7.26
C LEU A 111 1.10 -11.63 7.64
N GLN A 112 1.59 -10.75 8.50
CA GLN A 112 2.99 -10.78 8.94
C GLN A 112 3.31 -12.09 9.65
N ALA A 113 2.41 -12.55 10.52
CA ALA A 113 2.59 -13.83 11.21
C ALA A 113 2.64 -14.99 10.23
N THR A 114 1.74 -14.99 9.25
CA THR A 114 1.73 -16.02 8.22
C THR A 114 3.04 -16.04 7.44
N LEU A 115 3.55 -14.85 7.10
CA LEU A 115 4.82 -14.76 6.38
C LEU A 115 5.98 -15.33 7.21
N ARG A 116 6.01 -14.98 8.51
CA ARG A 116 7.05 -15.51 9.39
C ARG A 116 6.99 -17.02 9.52
N ASP A 117 5.77 -17.56 9.60
CA ASP A 117 5.59 -19.00 9.77
C ASP A 117 5.94 -19.80 8.52
N ARG A 118 5.74 -19.20 7.33
CA ARG A 118 5.97 -19.91 6.07
C ARG A 118 7.38 -19.72 5.51
N PHE A 119 8.02 -18.62 5.81
CA PHE A 119 9.31 -18.26 5.21
C PHE A 119 10.34 -17.85 6.25
#